data_ce0e66c25518852ab2b7eaa241bcfc03
#
_entry.id   ce0e66c25518852ab2b7eaa241bcfc03
#
_cell.length_a   1.000
_cell.length_b   1.000
_cell.length_c   1.000
_cell.angle_alpha   90.00
_cell.angle_beta   90.00
_cell.angle_gamma   90.00
#
_symmetry.space_group_name_H-M   'P 1'
#
loop_
_entity.id
_entity.type
_entity.pdbx_description
1 polymer ?
#
loop_
_entity_poly.entity_id
_entity_poly.type
_entity_poly.pdbx_seq_one_letter_code
_entity_poly.pdbx_strand_id
1 'polypeptide(L)'
;MSKKSKSKAHWSKALESGSILESDVKSLTKEDLVLIMSLLALSNDGVVSRNVWENQTGIPRSAVDRLCGTFTALKELAGIGVTSGQRKRNNSLAKHVVSDKLKQLGEDRLNWGQDYTKPGSKSRWKTVLIGSDMHDVECDPFVLRVFIDTISRLSPDKIVLGGDLFDIPEFGKYFCDPRDWDASGRIKFALDHIVKPIREAAGDDVQIDLIEGNHEARLLTNMCDNAPALMDVLSRIHGMGMRDIFGLDKYQINYIAKSDLHGWTKADERKEVSKNFETYYDSFMFCHFPEQRMKSGMPGMHGHHHKHTAWSHYNQTFGSYEWHQLGGFHYRDASYADGEIWSNGFMIAHVDTQTKKTVFEYVDIKDFCCCGGKYYTRGRAEHNIAGYKHKK
;
A
#
# COMPACT_ATOMS: atom_id res chain seq x y z
N MET A 1 -30.17 30.91 42.26
CA MET A 1 -30.65 30.34 43.54
C MET A 1 -30.60 28.84 43.45
N SER A 2 -29.80 28.19 44.29
CA SER A 2 -29.77 26.70 44.35
C SER A 2 -31.08 26.16 44.89
N LYS A 3 -31.73 25.28 44.14
CA LYS A 3 -32.95 24.57 44.56
C LYS A 3 -32.58 23.69 45.73
N LYS A 4 -33.23 23.84 46.88
CA LYS A 4 -33.02 22.94 48.03
C LYS A 4 -33.82 21.66 47.82
N SER A 5 -33.18 20.50 48.08
CA SER A 5 -33.86 19.18 48.11
C SER A 5 -34.90 19.15 49.21
N LYS A 6 -36.01 18.45 48.99
CA LYS A 6 -37.09 18.31 49.94
C LYS A 6 -36.78 17.13 50.92
N SER A 7 -37.45 17.17 52.08
CA SER A 7 -37.16 16.14 53.13
C SER A 7 -37.70 14.76 52.77
N LYS A 8 -37.13 13.73 53.37
CA LYS A 8 -37.57 12.35 53.25
C LYS A 8 -39.09 12.17 53.59
N ALA A 9 -39.55 12.88 54.69
CA ALA A 9 -40.95 12.82 55.12
C ALA A 9 -41.88 13.38 54.06
N HIS A 10 -41.47 14.44 53.33
CA HIS A 10 -42.26 15.01 52.24
C HIS A 10 -42.49 13.99 51.08
N TRP A 11 -41.41 13.32 50.65
CA TRP A 11 -41.53 12.34 49.58
C TRP A 11 -42.20 11.04 49.98
N SER A 12 -42.03 10.54 51.22
CA SER A 12 -42.80 9.39 51.73
C SER A 12 -44.31 9.67 51.71
N LYS A 13 -44.74 10.85 52.19
CA LYS A 13 -46.16 11.25 52.19
C LYS A 13 -46.71 11.40 50.78
N ALA A 14 -45.94 11.95 49.84
CA ALA A 14 -46.31 12.09 48.44
C ALA A 14 -46.49 10.73 47.75
N LEU A 15 -45.63 9.76 48.03
CA LEU A 15 -45.75 8.39 47.49
C LEU A 15 -46.91 7.64 48.10
N GLU A 16 -47.18 7.79 49.39
CA GLU A 16 -48.34 7.17 50.06
C GLU A 16 -49.65 7.69 49.54
N SER A 17 -49.70 8.99 49.16
CA SER A 17 -50.88 9.60 48.57
C SER A 17 -51.13 9.25 47.11
N GLY A 18 -50.16 8.58 46.47
CA GLY A 18 -50.22 8.15 45.05
C GLY A 18 -50.13 9.28 44.05
N SER A 19 -49.74 10.51 44.50
CA SER A 19 -49.64 11.65 43.56
C SER A 19 -48.54 12.64 43.97
N ILE A 20 -47.51 12.71 43.19
CA ILE A 20 -46.52 13.82 43.23
C ILE A 20 -47.09 15.03 42.48
N LEU A 21 -47.23 16.17 43.14
CA LEU A 21 -47.82 17.35 42.52
C LEU A 21 -46.95 17.87 41.38
N GLU A 22 -47.58 18.41 40.33
CA GLU A 22 -46.87 18.95 39.15
C GLU A 22 -45.90 20.05 39.51
N SER A 23 -46.24 20.85 40.55
CA SER A 23 -45.36 21.86 41.12
C SER A 23 -44.07 21.26 41.70
N ASP A 24 -44.18 20.05 42.26
CA ASP A 24 -43.06 19.34 42.83
C ASP A 24 -42.11 18.80 41.73
N VAL A 25 -42.71 18.28 40.64
CA VAL A 25 -41.95 17.80 39.45
C VAL A 25 -41.09 18.93 38.83
N LYS A 26 -41.60 20.15 38.76
CA LYS A 26 -40.89 21.34 38.25
C LYS A 26 -39.72 21.78 39.15
N SER A 27 -39.75 21.45 40.44
CA SER A 27 -38.75 21.86 41.39
C SER A 27 -37.74 20.75 41.79
N LEU A 28 -37.89 19.54 41.21
CA LEU A 28 -37.03 18.36 41.53
C LEU A 28 -35.56 18.68 41.35
N THR A 29 -34.78 18.15 42.28
CA THR A 29 -33.31 18.06 42.26
C THR A 29 -32.88 16.62 41.99
N LYS A 30 -31.60 16.43 41.73
CA LYS A 30 -31.02 15.06 41.54
C LYS A 30 -31.16 14.24 42.83
N GLU A 31 -30.93 14.88 43.95
CA GLU A 31 -31.04 14.29 45.31
C GLU A 31 -32.47 13.85 45.61
N ASP A 32 -33.47 14.63 45.18
CA ASP A 32 -34.89 14.27 45.31
C ASP A 32 -35.21 13.00 44.52
N LEU A 33 -34.75 12.88 43.30
CA LEU A 33 -34.95 11.69 42.45
C LEU A 33 -34.31 10.43 43.07
N VAL A 34 -33.09 10.57 43.61
CA VAL A 34 -32.42 9.48 44.30
C VAL A 34 -33.18 9.04 45.56
N LEU A 35 -33.68 9.98 46.32
CA LEU A 35 -34.44 9.70 47.52
C LEU A 35 -35.79 9.04 47.20
N ILE A 36 -36.53 9.53 46.20
CA ILE A 36 -37.80 8.93 45.75
C ILE A 36 -37.54 7.51 45.25
N MET A 37 -36.49 7.28 44.49
CA MET A 37 -36.13 5.94 43.98
C MET A 37 -35.81 4.98 45.12
N SER A 38 -35.08 5.45 46.14
CA SER A 38 -34.75 4.65 47.34
C SER A 38 -36.01 4.28 48.16
N LEU A 39 -36.93 5.24 48.29
CA LEU A 39 -38.19 4.98 48.98
C LEU A 39 -39.08 3.98 48.25
N LEU A 40 -39.20 4.10 46.91
CA LEU A 40 -39.90 3.14 46.07
C LEU A 40 -39.31 1.74 46.13
N ALA A 41 -37.98 1.64 46.21
CA ALA A 41 -37.32 0.35 46.36
C ALA A 41 -37.67 -0.34 47.65
N LEU A 42 -37.76 0.43 48.74
CA LEU A 42 -38.21 -0.13 50.06
C LEU A 42 -39.63 -0.67 50.01
N SER A 43 -40.52 -0.03 49.24
CA SER A 43 -41.91 -0.44 49.10
C SER A 43 -42.13 -1.57 48.07
N ASN A 44 -41.13 -1.89 47.24
CA ASN A 44 -41.21 -2.83 46.14
C ASN A 44 -40.11 -3.92 46.16
N ASP A 45 -39.77 -4.40 47.37
CA ASP A 45 -38.78 -5.48 47.61
C ASP A 45 -37.46 -5.28 46.89
N GLY A 46 -36.99 -4.03 46.82
CA GLY A 46 -35.74 -3.68 46.16
C GLY A 46 -35.77 -3.63 44.62
N VAL A 47 -36.91 -3.86 44.00
CA VAL A 47 -37.06 -3.91 42.54
C VAL A 47 -37.96 -2.77 42.07
N VAL A 48 -37.40 -1.79 41.40
CA VAL A 48 -38.16 -0.72 40.75
C VAL A 48 -38.00 -0.81 39.25
N SER A 49 -39.06 -1.24 38.56
CA SER A 49 -39.13 -1.16 37.09
C SER A 49 -39.50 0.26 36.65
N ARG A 50 -39.28 0.57 35.35
CA ARG A 50 -39.74 1.86 34.80
C ARG A 50 -41.22 2.06 34.92
N ASN A 51 -42.04 1.02 34.70
CA ASN A 51 -43.48 1.08 34.85
C ASN A 51 -43.91 1.35 36.29
N VAL A 52 -43.24 0.73 37.28
CA VAL A 52 -43.49 1.00 38.71
C VAL A 52 -43.16 2.46 39.03
N TRP A 53 -42.06 2.96 38.53
CA TRP A 53 -41.66 4.34 38.72
C TRP A 53 -42.72 5.32 38.12
N GLU A 54 -43.03 5.16 36.85
CA GLU A 54 -43.98 6.04 36.14
C GLU A 54 -45.36 6.00 36.76
N ASN A 55 -45.85 4.81 37.09
CA ASN A 55 -47.20 4.63 37.69
C ASN A 55 -47.30 5.17 39.12
N GLN A 56 -46.26 5.04 39.94
CA GLN A 56 -46.29 5.43 41.37
C GLN A 56 -45.81 6.86 41.62
N THR A 57 -45.06 7.45 40.67
CA THR A 57 -44.55 8.81 40.89
C THR A 57 -45.15 9.86 39.94
N GLY A 58 -45.61 9.46 38.79
CA GLY A 58 -45.99 10.39 37.71
C GLY A 58 -44.82 11.25 37.17
N ILE A 59 -43.56 10.99 37.60
CA ILE A 59 -42.41 11.76 37.18
C ILE A 59 -42.03 11.36 35.76
N PRO A 60 -42.07 12.28 34.80
CA PRO A 60 -41.80 11.97 33.40
C PRO A 60 -40.32 11.62 33.18
N ARG A 61 -40.09 10.78 32.18
CA ARG A 61 -38.73 10.36 31.75
C ARG A 61 -37.81 11.55 31.52
N SER A 62 -38.29 12.62 30.91
CA SER A 62 -37.52 13.82 30.62
C SER A 62 -36.91 14.47 31.85
N ALA A 63 -37.59 14.40 33.01
CA ALA A 63 -37.05 14.88 34.28
C ALA A 63 -35.91 14.00 34.79
N VAL A 64 -36.02 12.69 34.66
CA VAL A 64 -34.96 11.72 35.03
C VAL A 64 -33.77 11.89 34.10
N ASP A 65 -33.98 11.92 32.78
CA ASP A 65 -32.89 12.06 31.80
C ASP A 65 -32.15 13.39 31.96
N ARG A 66 -32.84 14.47 32.26
CA ARG A 66 -32.25 15.78 32.51
C ARG A 66 -31.38 15.83 33.77
N LEU A 67 -31.79 15.20 34.86
CA LEU A 67 -31.16 15.32 36.18
C LEU A 67 -30.15 14.20 36.47
N CYS A 68 -30.40 12.98 35.93
CA CYS A 68 -29.60 11.79 36.20
C CYS A 68 -29.01 11.15 34.95
N GLY A 69 -29.34 11.65 33.76
CA GLY A 69 -28.87 11.11 32.48
C GLY A 69 -29.66 9.89 31.99
N THR A 70 -29.89 8.89 32.83
CA THR A 70 -30.68 7.70 32.49
C THR A 70 -31.41 7.14 33.72
N PHE A 71 -32.46 6.39 33.50
CA PHE A 71 -33.17 5.69 34.58
C PHE A 71 -32.24 4.64 35.29
N THR A 72 -31.33 4.05 34.58
CA THR A 72 -30.34 3.12 35.16
C THR A 72 -29.34 3.85 36.07
N ALA A 73 -28.85 5.02 35.61
CA ALA A 73 -27.98 5.85 36.46
C ALA A 73 -28.69 6.30 37.73
N LEU A 74 -30.00 6.65 37.68
CA LEU A 74 -30.78 6.96 38.85
C LEU A 74 -30.85 5.77 39.82
N LYS A 75 -31.06 4.55 39.32
CA LYS A 75 -31.04 3.32 40.18
C LYS A 75 -29.69 3.09 40.83
N GLU A 76 -28.62 3.27 40.09
CA GLU A 76 -27.24 3.13 40.61
C GLU A 76 -26.94 4.15 41.70
N LEU A 77 -27.34 5.42 41.48
CA LEU A 77 -27.20 6.49 42.46
C LEU A 77 -28.01 6.23 43.75
N ALA A 78 -29.14 5.55 43.63
CA ALA A 78 -29.97 5.13 44.77
C ALA A 78 -29.52 3.83 45.41
N GLY A 79 -28.43 3.20 44.95
CA GLY A 79 -27.94 1.93 45.47
C GLY A 79 -28.82 0.72 45.18
N ILE A 80 -29.71 0.82 44.16
CA ILE A 80 -30.66 -0.22 43.81
C ILE A 80 -30.06 -1.18 42.78
N GLY A 81 -30.20 -2.47 43.03
CA GLY A 81 -29.70 -3.49 42.13
C GLY A 81 -30.30 -3.43 40.76
N VAL A 82 -29.43 -3.37 39.71
CA VAL A 82 -29.82 -3.52 38.30
C VAL A 82 -29.94 -5.00 37.95
N THR A 83 -30.87 -5.37 37.08
CA THR A 83 -31.05 -6.75 36.61
C THR A 83 -29.74 -7.27 35.96
N SER A 84 -29.54 -8.59 35.97
CA SER A 84 -28.36 -9.23 35.38
C SER A 84 -28.16 -8.84 33.91
N GLY A 85 -29.26 -8.63 33.17
CA GLY A 85 -29.20 -8.13 31.78
C GLY A 85 -28.76 -6.67 31.67
N GLN A 86 -29.21 -5.83 32.61
CA GLN A 86 -28.79 -4.42 32.69
C GLN A 86 -27.33 -4.31 33.16
N ARG A 87 -26.89 -5.14 34.13
CA ARG A 87 -25.49 -5.23 34.51
C ARG A 87 -24.59 -5.67 33.36
N LYS A 88 -25.01 -6.66 32.55
CA LYS A 88 -24.26 -7.07 31.36
C LYS A 88 -24.13 -5.94 30.34
N ARG A 89 -25.23 -5.20 30.13
CA ARG A 89 -25.25 -4.07 29.17
C ARG A 89 -24.41 -2.89 29.68
N ASN A 90 -24.50 -2.55 30.95
CA ASN A 90 -23.69 -1.49 31.57
C ASN A 90 -22.22 -1.88 31.68
N ASN A 91 -21.91 -3.13 32.02
CA ASN A 91 -20.53 -3.64 32.01
C ASN A 91 -19.97 -3.71 30.59
N SER A 92 -20.78 -3.97 29.57
CA SER A 92 -20.37 -3.89 28.18
C SER A 92 -20.08 -2.44 27.77
N LEU A 93 -20.98 -1.50 28.08
CA LEU A 93 -20.79 -0.07 27.82
C LEU A 93 -19.63 0.53 28.64
N ALA A 94 -19.51 0.19 29.93
CA ALA A 94 -18.40 0.63 30.75
C ALA A 94 -17.06 0.04 30.31
N LYS A 95 -17.04 -1.22 29.86
CA LYS A 95 -15.85 -1.83 29.26
C LYS A 95 -15.45 -1.17 27.93
N HIS A 96 -16.42 -0.63 27.18
CA HIS A 96 -16.12 0.11 25.95
C HIS A 96 -15.70 1.56 26.21
N VAL A 97 -16.08 2.15 27.32
CA VAL A 97 -15.86 3.59 27.57
C VAL A 97 -14.65 3.85 28.49
N VAL A 98 -14.23 2.91 29.34
CA VAL A 98 -13.23 3.18 30.40
C VAL A 98 -12.29 2.00 30.68
N SER A 99 -12.04 1.09 29.74
CA SER A 99 -11.00 0.11 30.03
C SER A 99 -9.63 0.75 29.77
N ASP A 100 -8.70 0.58 30.72
CA ASP A 100 -7.29 0.97 30.54
C ASP A 100 -6.73 0.44 29.21
N LYS A 101 -7.26 -0.69 28.74
CA LYS A 101 -6.94 -1.28 27.44
C LYS A 101 -7.39 -0.41 26.25
N LEU A 102 -8.53 0.31 26.32
CA LEU A 102 -8.94 1.23 25.27
C LEU A 102 -8.19 2.55 25.32
N LYS A 103 -7.80 2.99 26.50
CA LYS A 103 -6.87 4.14 26.66
C LYS A 103 -5.52 3.77 26.08
N GLN A 104 -4.98 2.59 26.44
CA GLN A 104 -3.72 2.08 25.91
C GLN A 104 -3.77 1.98 24.36
N LEU A 105 -4.84 1.40 23.80
CA LEU A 105 -5.04 1.34 22.34
C LEU A 105 -5.18 2.74 21.71
N GLY A 106 -5.73 3.70 22.42
CA GLY A 106 -5.81 5.09 21.98
C GLY A 106 -4.45 5.78 22.03
N GLU A 107 -3.70 5.57 23.08
CA GLU A 107 -2.33 6.06 23.24
C GLU A 107 -1.39 5.40 22.23
N ASP A 108 -1.51 4.10 22.02
CA ASP A 108 -0.75 3.35 21.00
C ASP A 108 -1.05 3.89 19.59
N ARG A 109 -2.30 4.22 19.28
CA ARG A 109 -2.67 4.85 18.01
C ARG A 109 -2.15 6.26 17.84
N LEU A 110 -2.10 7.06 18.90
CA LEU A 110 -1.52 8.41 18.86
C LEU A 110 0.01 8.37 18.75
N ASN A 111 0.63 7.35 19.33
CA ASN A 111 2.08 7.15 19.29
C ASN A 111 2.54 6.45 18.00
N TRP A 112 1.62 5.87 17.25
CA TRP A 112 1.92 5.10 16.05
C TRP A 112 2.70 5.91 14.99
N GLY A 113 2.35 7.20 14.80
CA GLY A 113 3.10 8.09 13.93
C GLY A 113 4.50 8.45 14.42
N GLN A 114 4.83 8.26 15.69
CA GLN A 114 6.15 8.59 16.24
C GLN A 114 7.20 7.52 15.95
N ASP A 115 6.80 6.24 15.81
CA ASP A 115 7.72 5.15 15.47
C ASP A 115 8.23 5.22 14.03
N TYR A 116 7.45 5.81 13.11
CA TYR A 116 7.85 6.01 11.71
C TYR A 116 8.87 7.14 11.52
N THR A 117 8.93 8.09 12.44
CA THR A 117 9.76 9.30 12.31
C THR A 117 11.06 9.24 13.11
N LYS A 118 11.30 8.19 13.90
CA LYS A 118 12.54 8.07 14.66
C LYS A 118 13.72 7.77 13.74
N PRO A 119 14.70 8.70 13.61
CA PRO A 119 15.97 8.39 12.99
C PRO A 119 16.62 7.27 13.78
N GLY A 120 16.84 6.12 13.19
CA GLY A 120 17.48 4.97 13.84
C GLY A 120 16.81 3.62 13.54
N SER A 121 15.57 3.60 13.06
CA SER A 121 14.92 2.36 12.58
C SER A 121 15.20 2.05 11.10
N LYS A 122 16.23 2.66 10.51
CA LYS A 122 16.66 2.43 9.11
C LYS A 122 16.86 0.96 8.74
N SER A 123 17.07 0.10 9.73
CA SER A 123 17.25 -1.33 9.49
C SER A 123 15.96 -2.11 9.29
N ARG A 124 14.83 -1.65 9.84
CA ARG A 124 13.55 -2.37 9.79
C ARG A 124 12.76 -2.10 8.51
N TRP A 125 12.67 -0.83 8.16
CA TRP A 125 11.85 -0.39 7.02
C TRP A 125 12.74 -0.19 5.81
N LYS A 126 12.35 -0.81 4.69
CA LYS A 126 13.06 -0.73 3.43
C LYS A 126 12.14 -0.21 2.34
N THR A 127 12.66 0.63 1.48
CA THR A 127 11.95 1.15 0.31
C THR A 127 12.62 0.65 -0.95
N VAL A 128 11.85 -0.01 -1.81
CA VAL A 128 12.29 -0.43 -3.13
C VAL A 128 11.49 0.30 -4.19
N LEU A 129 12.19 0.91 -5.14
CA LEU A 129 11.56 1.58 -6.27
C LEU A 129 11.69 0.70 -7.52
N ILE A 130 10.57 0.42 -8.21
CA ILE A 130 10.53 -0.56 -9.28
C ILE A 130 9.93 0.07 -10.54
N GLY A 131 10.70 0.14 -11.63
CA GLY A 131 10.25 0.53 -12.97
C GLY A 131 10.51 -0.61 -13.96
N SER A 132 9.72 -0.73 -15.01
CA SER A 132 9.83 -1.79 -16.00
C SER A 132 9.51 -1.27 -17.40
N ASP A 133 9.94 -1.98 -18.45
CA ASP A 133 9.53 -1.75 -19.82
C ASP A 133 9.85 -0.31 -20.29
N MET A 134 11.13 0.04 -20.27
CA MET A 134 11.60 1.39 -20.61
C MET A 134 11.84 1.58 -22.10
N HIS A 135 12.27 0.53 -22.82
CA HIS A 135 12.41 0.47 -24.27
C HIS A 135 13.26 1.59 -24.89
N ASP A 136 14.45 1.83 -24.35
CA ASP A 136 15.48 2.79 -24.86
C ASP A 136 14.91 4.11 -25.41
N VAL A 137 14.94 4.33 -26.72
CA VAL A 137 14.49 5.58 -27.38
C VAL A 137 12.97 5.79 -27.27
N GLU A 138 12.20 4.75 -27.01
CA GLU A 138 10.75 4.83 -26.80
C GLU A 138 10.37 5.24 -25.37
N CYS A 139 11.36 5.41 -24.49
CA CYS A 139 11.14 5.83 -23.11
C CYS A 139 10.52 7.23 -23.04
N ASP A 140 9.37 7.36 -22.39
CA ASP A 140 8.70 8.63 -22.17
C ASP A 140 9.48 9.49 -21.16
N PRO A 141 10.04 10.64 -21.55
CA PRO A 141 10.85 11.46 -20.69
C PRO A 141 10.11 12.04 -19.49
N PHE A 142 8.79 12.17 -19.58
CA PHE A 142 7.99 12.61 -18.43
C PHE A 142 7.91 11.52 -17.35
N VAL A 143 7.67 10.27 -17.73
CA VAL A 143 7.63 9.13 -16.82
C VAL A 143 9.00 8.95 -16.15
N LEU A 144 10.06 8.99 -16.96
CA LEU A 144 11.44 8.88 -16.47
C LEU A 144 11.80 10.02 -15.48
N ARG A 145 11.42 11.26 -15.80
CA ARG A 145 11.65 12.41 -14.92
C ARG A 145 10.97 12.27 -13.57
N VAL A 146 9.70 11.79 -13.55
CA VAL A 146 8.98 11.54 -12.29
C VAL A 146 9.67 10.44 -11.48
N PHE A 147 10.13 9.38 -12.13
CA PHE A 147 10.85 8.29 -11.49
C PHE A 147 12.16 8.76 -10.87
N ILE A 148 12.98 9.50 -11.62
CA ILE A 148 14.28 10.05 -11.16
C ILE A 148 14.07 11.02 -9.98
N ASP A 149 13.11 11.93 -10.05
CA ASP A 149 12.79 12.84 -8.94
C ASP A 149 12.30 12.05 -7.70
N THR A 150 11.57 10.97 -7.91
CA THR A 150 11.13 10.09 -6.81
C THR A 150 12.32 9.38 -6.17
N ILE A 151 13.30 8.89 -6.94
CA ILE A 151 14.56 8.35 -6.41
C ILE A 151 15.25 9.36 -5.50
N SER A 152 15.46 10.58 -6.00
CA SER A 152 16.16 11.64 -5.26
C SER A 152 15.44 12.02 -3.95
N ARG A 153 14.10 12.01 -3.93
CA ARG A 153 13.30 12.39 -2.76
C ARG A 153 13.17 11.29 -1.73
N LEU A 154 12.96 10.06 -2.17
CA LEU A 154 12.72 8.93 -1.27
C LEU A 154 14.00 8.28 -0.79
N SER A 155 15.11 8.45 -1.51
CA SER A 155 16.39 7.78 -1.24
C SER A 155 16.16 6.28 -0.97
N PRO A 156 15.67 5.52 -1.96
CA PRO A 156 15.29 4.13 -1.78
C PRO A 156 16.49 3.27 -1.39
N ASP A 157 16.26 2.20 -0.64
CA ASP A 157 17.29 1.22 -0.28
C ASP A 157 17.73 0.37 -1.49
N LYS A 158 16.86 0.24 -2.49
CA LYS A 158 17.12 -0.51 -3.72
C LYS A 158 16.27 0.00 -4.88
N ILE A 159 16.78 -0.13 -6.11
CA ILE A 159 16.06 0.15 -7.34
C ILE A 159 16.01 -1.13 -8.18
N VAL A 160 14.88 -1.41 -8.79
CA VAL A 160 14.69 -2.54 -9.71
C VAL A 160 14.25 -2.02 -11.07
N LEU A 161 15.03 -2.34 -12.09
CA LEU A 161 14.68 -2.19 -13.48
C LEU A 161 14.14 -3.54 -13.95
N GLY A 162 12.87 -3.58 -14.26
CA GLY A 162 12.11 -4.82 -14.39
C GLY A 162 12.19 -5.51 -15.76
N GLY A 163 13.24 -5.25 -16.53
CA GLY A 163 13.44 -5.80 -17.86
C GLY A 163 12.89 -4.91 -18.96
N ASP A 164 13.19 -5.27 -20.20
CA ASP A 164 12.87 -4.52 -21.41
C ASP A 164 13.36 -3.04 -21.28
N LEU A 165 14.57 -2.89 -20.78
CA LEU A 165 15.28 -1.61 -20.76
C LEU A 165 15.71 -1.20 -22.16
N PHE A 166 16.14 -2.18 -22.98
CA PHE A 166 16.53 -2.04 -24.37
C PHE A 166 15.43 -2.60 -25.27
N ASP A 167 15.10 -1.91 -26.37
CA ASP A 167 14.14 -2.45 -27.35
C ASP A 167 14.81 -3.35 -28.38
N ILE A 168 15.94 -2.93 -28.93
CA ILE A 168 16.77 -3.64 -29.92
C ILE A 168 15.95 -4.49 -30.94
N PRO A 169 15.07 -3.88 -31.72
CA PRO A 169 14.11 -4.57 -32.59
C PRO A 169 14.77 -5.40 -33.67
N GLU A 170 16.03 -5.12 -34.03
CA GLU A 170 16.83 -5.84 -35.01
C GLU A 170 16.98 -7.34 -34.68
N PHE A 171 16.93 -7.67 -33.40
CA PHE A 171 16.99 -9.04 -32.92
C PHE A 171 15.62 -9.63 -32.61
N GLY A 172 14.56 -8.89 -32.90
CA GLY A 172 13.18 -9.31 -32.70
C GLY A 172 12.66 -10.23 -33.81
N LYS A 173 11.47 -10.78 -33.60
CA LYS A 173 10.77 -11.60 -34.60
C LYS A 173 9.95 -10.79 -35.62
N TYR A 174 9.74 -9.51 -35.35
CA TYR A 174 8.98 -8.63 -36.22
C TYR A 174 9.93 -7.96 -37.20
N PHE A 175 9.39 -7.61 -38.39
CA PHE A 175 10.19 -6.91 -39.40
C PHE A 175 10.64 -5.55 -38.86
N CYS A 176 11.94 -5.31 -38.92
CA CYS A 176 12.57 -4.02 -38.73
C CYS A 176 13.35 -3.68 -39.99
N ASP A 177 13.13 -2.50 -40.57
CA ASP A 177 13.83 -2.08 -41.79
C ASP A 177 15.35 -2.04 -41.50
N PRO A 178 16.18 -2.73 -42.31
CA PRO A 178 17.63 -2.71 -42.11
C PRO A 178 18.27 -1.31 -42.14
N ARG A 179 17.59 -0.33 -42.73
CA ARG A 179 18.04 1.08 -42.73
C ARG A 179 17.91 1.77 -41.39
N ASP A 180 17.07 1.20 -40.49
CA ASP A 180 16.80 1.71 -39.13
C ASP A 180 17.57 0.93 -38.08
N TRP A 181 18.45 0.00 -38.49
CA TRP A 181 19.24 -0.80 -37.56
C TRP A 181 20.32 0.06 -36.86
N ASP A 182 20.23 0.19 -35.58
CA ASP A 182 21.22 0.88 -34.76
C ASP A 182 21.20 0.35 -33.29
N ALA A 183 21.35 -0.96 -33.13
CA ALA A 183 21.38 -1.58 -31.83
C ALA A 183 22.40 -0.95 -30.88
N SER A 184 23.58 -0.61 -31.39
CA SER A 184 24.63 0.03 -30.58
C SER A 184 24.24 1.44 -30.15
N GLY A 185 23.61 2.22 -31.03
CA GLY A 185 23.09 3.55 -30.69
C GLY A 185 21.97 3.49 -29.67
N ARG A 186 21.06 2.52 -29.78
CA ARG A 186 19.97 2.28 -28.81
C ARG A 186 20.50 1.88 -27.43
N ILE A 187 21.44 0.95 -27.38
CA ILE A 187 22.10 0.57 -26.11
C ILE A 187 22.79 1.79 -25.49
N LYS A 188 23.55 2.53 -26.27
CA LYS A 188 24.22 3.75 -25.80
C LYS A 188 23.22 4.79 -25.30
N PHE A 189 22.11 4.99 -26.04
CA PHE A 189 21.06 5.92 -25.62
C PHE A 189 20.49 5.52 -24.27
N ALA A 190 20.12 4.26 -24.07
CA ALA A 190 19.60 3.76 -22.78
C ALA A 190 20.59 3.98 -21.65
N LEU A 191 21.89 3.70 -21.89
CA LEU A 191 22.93 3.92 -20.90
C LEU A 191 23.10 5.40 -20.53
N ASP A 192 23.17 6.28 -21.52
CA ASP A 192 23.45 7.69 -21.31
C ASP A 192 22.22 8.49 -20.82
N HIS A 193 21.01 8.13 -21.25
CA HIS A 193 19.80 8.92 -20.99
C HIS A 193 18.81 8.28 -20.01
N ILE A 194 18.98 7.00 -19.68
CA ILE A 194 18.11 6.31 -18.69
C ILE A 194 18.96 5.85 -17.51
N VAL A 195 19.93 4.96 -17.74
CA VAL A 195 20.69 4.32 -16.66
C VAL A 195 21.56 5.33 -15.90
N LYS A 196 22.31 6.16 -16.62
CA LYS A 196 23.17 7.17 -16.01
C LYS A 196 22.39 8.14 -15.12
N PRO A 197 21.30 8.79 -15.55
CA PRO A 197 20.51 9.67 -14.69
C PRO A 197 19.90 8.96 -13.48
N ILE A 198 19.47 7.70 -13.62
CA ILE A 198 18.99 6.89 -12.51
C ILE A 198 20.11 6.66 -11.48
N ARG A 199 21.31 6.28 -11.94
CA ARG A 199 22.48 6.08 -11.07
C ARG A 199 22.89 7.37 -10.36
N GLU A 200 22.93 8.50 -11.09
CA GLU A 200 23.26 9.81 -10.52
C GLU A 200 22.26 10.24 -9.43
N ALA A 201 20.97 9.96 -9.64
CA ALA A 201 19.93 10.26 -8.65
C ALA A 201 19.97 9.32 -7.43
N ALA A 202 20.34 8.06 -7.62
CA ALA A 202 20.43 7.05 -6.58
C ALA A 202 21.69 7.22 -5.70
N GLY A 203 22.78 7.73 -6.27
CA GLY A 203 24.11 7.69 -5.64
C GLY A 203 24.76 6.30 -5.76
N ASP A 204 26.03 6.21 -5.38
CA ASP A 204 26.84 4.99 -5.60
C ASP A 204 26.49 3.83 -4.67
N ASP A 205 25.92 4.12 -3.49
CA ASP A 205 25.64 3.11 -2.45
C ASP A 205 24.36 2.32 -2.69
N VAL A 206 23.46 2.80 -3.55
CA VAL A 206 22.18 2.16 -3.81
C VAL A 206 22.35 1.03 -4.82
N GLN A 207 21.96 -0.18 -4.45
CA GLN A 207 21.94 -1.31 -5.38
C GLN A 207 20.84 -1.11 -6.42
N ILE A 208 21.22 -1.25 -7.71
CA ILE A 208 20.30 -1.23 -8.85
C ILE A 208 20.36 -2.60 -9.51
N ASP A 209 19.23 -3.29 -9.55
CA ASP A 209 19.07 -4.58 -10.21
C ASP A 209 18.37 -4.37 -11.56
N LEU A 210 18.87 -4.99 -12.63
CA LEU A 210 18.17 -5.15 -13.90
C LEU A 210 17.80 -6.63 -14.06
N ILE A 211 16.49 -6.92 -14.04
CA ILE A 211 15.98 -8.26 -14.35
C ILE A 211 15.93 -8.40 -15.87
N GLU A 212 16.50 -9.45 -16.41
CA GLU A 212 16.46 -9.70 -17.85
C GLU A 212 15.02 -9.85 -18.35
N GLY A 213 14.62 -9.02 -19.30
CA GLY A 213 13.38 -9.12 -20.05
C GLY A 213 13.55 -9.91 -21.36
N ASN A 214 12.48 -9.98 -22.15
CA ASN A 214 12.56 -10.69 -23.43
C ASN A 214 13.34 -9.92 -24.49
N HIS A 215 13.44 -8.60 -24.37
CA HIS A 215 14.20 -7.79 -25.32
C HIS A 215 15.70 -7.96 -25.12
N GLU A 216 16.19 -7.94 -23.88
CA GLU A 216 17.59 -8.27 -23.57
C GLU A 216 17.93 -9.70 -24.03
N ALA A 217 17.05 -10.65 -23.72
CA ALA A 217 17.23 -12.05 -24.08
C ALA A 217 17.27 -12.32 -25.60
N ARG A 218 16.65 -11.45 -26.42
CA ARG A 218 16.69 -11.57 -27.88
C ARG A 218 18.11 -11.50 -28.43
N LEU A 219 18.93 -10.58 -27.92
CA LEU A 219 20.31 -10.43 -28.36
C LEU A 219 21.07 -11.73 -28.11
N LEU A 220 21.00 -12.26 -26.89
CA LEU A 220 21.66 -13.51 -26.53
C LEU A 220 21.17 -14.69 -27.39
N THR A 221 19.84 -14.80 -27.54
CA THR A 221 19.23 -15.85 -28.38
C THR A 221 19.72 -15.78 -29.82
N ASN A 222 19.71 -14.59 -30.41
CA ASN A 222 20.16 -14.39 -31.79
C ASN A 222 21.65 -14.72 -31.97
N MET A 223 22.49 -14.31 -31.03
CA MET A 223 23.91 -14.61 -31.05
C MET A 223 24.16 -16.13 -30.97
N CYS A 224 23.44 -16.83 -30.10
CA CYS A 224 23.56 -18.29 -29.97
C CYS A 224 23.10 -19.04 -31.23
N ASP A 225 22.05 -18.54 -31.87
CA ASP A 225 21.50 -19.16 -33.09
C ASP A 225 22.36 -18.91 -34.34
N ASN A 226 22.86 -17.68 -34.47
CA ASN A 226 23.50 -17.26 -35.72
C ASN A 226 25.02 -17.14 -35.63
N ALA A 227 25.57 -17.03 -34.42
CA ALA A 227 27.02 -16.84 -34.22
C ALA A 227 27.56 -17.62 -32.99
N PRO A 228 27.32 -18.94 -32.86
CA PRO A 228 27.68 -19.69 -31.64
C PRO A 228 29.20 -19.68 -31.39
N ALA A 229 30.03 -19.67 -32.44
CA ALA A 229 31.47 -19.60 -32.28
C ALA A 229 31.94 -18.26 -31.71
N LEU A 230 31.28 -17.16 -32.08
CA LEU A 230 31.57 -15.83 -31.50
C LEU A 230 31.18 -15.79 -30.02
N MET A 231 30.05 -16.38 -29.67
CA MET A 231 29.62 -16.53 -28.27
C MET A 231 30.64 -17.30 -27.44
N ASP A 232 31.18 -18.39 -27.96
CA ASP A 232 32.21 -19.18 -27.29
C ASP A 232 33.48 -18.35 -27.04
N VAL A 233 33.91 -17.57 -28.01
CA VAL A 233 35.06 -16.68 -27.89
C VAL A 233 34.82 -15.60 -26.83
N LEU A 234 33.71 -14.89 -26.90
CA LEU A 234 33.36 -13.83 -25.94
C LEU A 234 33.29 -14.36 -24.50
N SER A 235 32.59 -15.48 -24.33
CA SER A 235 32.35 -16.07 -23.01
C SER A 235 33.63 -16.72 -22.45
N ARG A 236 34.28 -17.64 -23.19
CA ARG A 236 35.37 -18.45 -22.64
C ARG A 236 36.72 -17.76 -22.69
N ILE A 237 36.99 -16.98 -23.72
CA ILE A 237 38.28 -16.29 -23.86
C ILE A 237 38.29 -14.95 -23.16
N HIS A 238 37.22 -14.17 -23.33
CA HIS A 238 37.15 -12.83 -22.77
C HIS A 238 36.37 -12.73 -21.46
N GLY A 239 35.70 -13.82 -21.02
CA GLY A 239 34.91 -13.83 -19.80
C GLY A 239 33.74 -12.85 -19.82
N MET A 240 33.28 -12.46 -21.02
CA MET A 240 32.21 -11.47 -21.17
C MET A 240 30.85 -12.13 -21.01
N GLY A 241 29.99 -11.54 -20.17
CA GLY A 241 28.58 -11.86 -20.06
C GLY A 241 27.69 -10.79 -20.72
N MET A 242 26.39 -10.98 -20.69
CA MET A 242 25.44 -9.97 -21.22
C MET A 242 25.57 -8.62 -20.49
N ARG A 243 25.89 -8.63 -19.19
CA ARG A 243 26.17 -7.44 -18.41
C ARG A 243 27.28 -6.60 -19.05
N ASP A 244 28.36 -7.25 -19.50
CA ASP A 244 29.51 -6.57 -20.14
C ASP A 244 29.15 -6.07 -21.54
N ILE A 245 28.43 -6.88 -22.33
CA ILE A 245 27.98 -6.54 -23.67
C ILE A 245 27.08 -5.29 -23.64
N PHE A 246 26.17 -5.21 -22.66
CA PHE A 246 25.33 -4.03 -22.46
C PHE A 246 26.07 -2.86 -21.79
N GLY A 247 27.31 -3.02 -21.33
CA GLY A 247 28.08 -1.96 -20.67
C GLY A 247 27.54 -1.54 -19.29
N LEU A 248 26.85 -2.43 -18.61
CA LEU A 248 26.16 -2.15 -17.34
C LEU A 248 27.12 -2.02 -16.15
N ASP A 249 28.33 -2.57 -16.25
CA ASP A 249 29.37 -2.51 -15.22
C ASP A 249 29.76 -1.08 -14.89
N LYS A 250 29.85 -0.21 -15.89
CA LYS A 250 30.18 1.20 -15.73
C LYS A 250 29.25 1.93 -14.76
N TYR A 251 28.01 1.45 -14.66
CA TYR A 251 26.97 2.04 -13.83
C TYR A 251 26.66 1.17 -12.59
N GLN A 252 27.47 0.16 -12.33
CA GLN A 252 27.28 -0.76 -11.19
C GLN A 252 25.87 -1.36 -11.15
N ILE A 253 25.34 -1.74 -12.32
CA ILE A 253 24.05 -2.41 -12.43
C ILE A 253 24.27 -3.92 -12.22
N ASN A 254 23.52 -4.50 -11.30
CA ASN A 254 23.47 -5.94 -11.11
C ASN A 254 22.49 -6.54 -12.12
N TYR A 255 23.00 -7.31 -13.09
CA TYR A 255 22.19 -7.94 -14.12
C TYR A 255 21.74 -9.33 -13.65
N ILE A 256 20.44 -9.55 -13.58
CA ILE A 256 19.83 -10.77 -13.08
C ILE A 256 19.22 -11.54 -14.24
N ALA A 257 19.92 -12.59 -14.66
CA ALA A 257 19.52 -13.51 -15.70
C ALA A 257 19.80 -14.96 -15.24
N LYS A 258 18.89 -15.88 -15.53
CA LYS A 258 19.13 -17.32 -15.28
C LYS A 258 19.97 -17.98 -16.36
N SER A 259 19.96 -17.39 -17.55
CA SER A 259 20.78 -17.77 -18.68
C SER A 259 21.89 -16.76 -18.84
N ASP A 260 22.98 -16.93 -18.13
CA ASP A 260 24.20 -16.22 -18.46
C ASP A 260 24.97 -16.98 -19.55
N LEU A 261 25.84 -16.29 -20.32
CA LEU A 261 26.69 -16.86 -21.36
C LEU A 261 27.51 -18.07 -20.89
N HIS A 262 27.84 -18.11 -19.61
CA HIS A 262 28.53 -19.24 -18.99
C HIS A 262 27.59 -20.43 -18.80
N GLY A 263 27.58 -21.34 -19.77
CA GLY A 263 26.87 -22.61 -19.70
C GLY A 263 25.70 -22.78 -20.64
N TRP A 264 25.46 -21.82 -21.53
CA TRP A 264 24.35 -21.90 -22.44
C TRP A 264 24.68 -22.84 -23.62
N THR A 265 24.04 -24.00 -23.65
CA THR A 265 24.38 -25.01 -24.63
C THR A 265 23.24 -25.50 -25.52
N LYS A 266 21.95 -25.13 -25.25
CA LYS A 266 20.81 -25.70 -26.01
C LYS A 266 19.55 -24.83 -26.00
N ALA A 267 18.71 -25.04 -27.02
CA ALA A 267 17.40 -24.40 -27.21
C ALA A 267 16.41 -24.55 -26.03
N ASP A 268 16.58 -25.57 -25.19
CA ASP A 268 15.70 -25.78 -24.05
C ASP A 268 15.96 -24.78 -22.89
N GLU A 269 17.17 -24.26 -22.79
CA GLU A 269 17.54 -23.25 -21.80
C GLU A 269 16.93 -21.89 -22.12
N ARG A 270 16.57 -21.61 -23.37
CA ARG A 270 15.85 -20.38 -23.78
C ARG A 270 14.49 -20.22 -23.11
N LYS A 271 13.83 -21.32 -22.77
CA LYS A 271 12.59 -21.31 -21.99
C LYS A 271 12.80 -20.87 -20.54
N GLU A 272 14.05 -20.85 -20.10
CA GLU A 272 14.39 -20.44 -18.73
C GLU A 272 14.37 -18.92 -18.54
N VAL A 273 14.48 -18.11 -19.62
CA VAL A 273 14.39 -16.64 -19.55
C VAL A 273 13.08 -16.21 -18.91
N SER A 274 11.97 -16.88 -19.24
CA SER A 274 10.68 -16.63 -18.60
C SER A 274 10.65 -16.89 -17.07
N LYS A 275 11.73 -17.46 -16.53
CA LYS A 275 11.86 -17.79 -15.11
C LYS A 275 12.79 -16.83 -14.37
N ASN A 276 13.29 -15.77 -15.02
CA ASN A 276 14.08 -14.76 -14.35
C ASN A 276 13.23 -14.04 -13.32
N PHE A 277 13.66 -14.11 -12.08
CA PHE A 277 13.03 -13.42 -10.97
C PHE A 277 14.03 -13.17 -9.86
N GLU A 278 13.72 -12.18 -9.01
CA GLU A 278 14.45 -11.91 -7.78
C GLU A 278 13.45 -11.69 -6.63
N THR A 279 13.87 -12.08 -5.44
CA THR A 279 13.10 -11.86 -4.21
C THR A 279 13.75 -10.77 -3.37
N TYR A 280 12.94 -9.87 -2.87
CA TYR A 280 13.40 -8.72 -2.12
C TYR A 280 12.98 -8.82 -0.66
N TYR A 281 13.98 -8.86 0.21
CA TYR A 281 13.83 -8.94 1.67
C TYR A 281 12.97 -10.12 2.15
N ASP A 282 12.91 -11.24 1.41
CA ASP A 282 12.01 -12.38 1.62
C ASP A 282 10.52 -11.98 1.74
N SER A 283 10.13 -10.85 1.17
CA SER A 283 8.81 -10.25 1.36
C SER A 283 8.01 -10.18 0.08
N PHE A 284 8.65 -9.93 -1.04
CA PHE A 284 8.01 -9.92 -2.35
C PHE A 284 8.97 -10.32 -3.47
N MET A 285 8.41 -10.64 -4.61
CA MET A 285 9.14 -11.05 -5.81
C MET A 285 8.90 -10.06 -6.95
N PHE A 286 9.94 -9.85 -7.77
CA PHE A 286 9.80 -9.29 -9.11
C PHE A 286 10.24 -10.30 -10.17
N CYS A 287 9.49 -10.39 -11.27
CA CYS A 287 9.87 -11.09 -12.48
C CYS A 287 9.41 -10.28 -13.70
N HIS A 288 10.05 -10.47 -14.87
CA HIS A 288 9.56 -9.78 -16.06
C HIS A 288 8.27 -10.41 -16.62
N PHE A 289 8.17 -11.73 -16.60
CA PHE A 289 7.05 -12.48 -17.15
C PHE A 289 6.00 -12.90 -16.12
N PRO A 290 4.71 -13.02 -16.53
CA PRO A 290 3.60 -13.32 -15.62
C PRO A 290 3.56 -14.75 -15.06
N GLU A 291 4.34 -15.70 -15.62
CA GLU A 291 4.27 -17.14 -15.29
C GLU A 291 4.53 -17.43 -13.81
N GLN A 292 5.27 -16.57 -13.12
CA GLN A 292 5.59 -16.76 -11.71
C GLN A 292 4.43 -16.34 -10.78
N ARG A 293 3.47 -15.54 -11.25
CA ARG A 293 2.35 -15.05 -10.45
C ARG A 293 1.61 -16.14 -9.70
N MET A 294 1.25 -17.21 -10.39
CA MET A 294 0.47 -18.30 -9.81
C MET A 294 1.32 -19.33 -9.06
N LYS A 295 2.62 -19.36 -9.32
CA LYS A 295 3.52 -20.39 -8.80
C LYS A 295 4.25 -19.98 -7.53
N SER A 296 4.52 -18.69 -7.37
CA SER A 296 5.33 -18.18 -6.26
C SER A 296 4.65 -18.31 -4.90
N GLY A 297 3.31 -18.12 -4.85
CA GLY A 297 2.55 -18.10 -3.60
C GLY A 297 2.95 -16.96 -2.65
N MET A 298 3.59 -15.89 -3.15
CA MET A 298 4.04 -14.74 -2.37
C MET A 298 3.62 -13.43 -3.06
N PRO A 299 3.61 -12.30 -2.33
CA PRO A 299 3.42 -10.98 -2.93
C PRO A 299 4.40 -10.74 -4.06
N GLY A 300 4.01 -9.97 -5.07
CA GLY A 300 4.96 -9.68 -6.14
C GLY A 300 4.39 -8.90 -7.30
N MET A 301 5.22 -8.79 -8.35
CA MET A 301 4.83 -8.08 -9.55
C MET A 301 5.61 -8.54 -10.78
N HIS A 302 5.11 -8.16 -11.96
CA HIS A 302 5.76 -8.39 -13.24
C HIS A 302 5.53 -7.24 -14.21
N GLY A 303 6.41 -7.12 -15.21
CA GLY A 303 6.33 -6.19 -16.33
C GLY A 303 5.65 -6.80 -17.57
N HIS A 304 6.24 -6.62 -18.74
CA HIS A 304 5.99 -7.26 -20.03
C HIS A 304 4.69 -6.86 -20.76
N HIS A 305 3.59 -6.65 -20.06
CA HIS A 305 2.29 -6.38 -20.70
C HIS A 305 1.89 -4.91 -20.77
N HIS A 306 2.68 -4.03 -20.18
CA HIS A 306 2.52 -2.58 -20.24
C HIS A 306 1.16 -2.07 -19.73
N LYS A 307 0.45 -2.85 -18.90
CA LYS A 307 -0.89 -2.51 -18.36
C LYS A 307 -0.90 -2.72 -16.86
N HIS A 308 -1.21 -1.68 -16.10
CA HIS A 308 -1.35 -1.85 -14.66
C HIS A 308 -2.61 -2.65 -14.33
N THR A 309 -2.43 -3.71 -13.55
CA THR A 309 -3.51 -4.51 -12.98
C THR A 309 -3.04 -5.08 -11.63
N ALA A 310 -3.94 -5.17 -10.68
CA ALA A 310 -3.67 -5.78 -9.37
C ALA A 310 -4.62 -6.95 -9.12
N TRP A 311 -4.12 -8.01 -8.51
CA TRP A 311 -4.89 -9.18 -8.10
C TRP A 311 -4.65 -9.45 -6.63
N SER A 312 -5.72 -9.63 -5.86
CA SER A 312 -5.65 -10.02 -4.47
C SER A 312 -5.63 -11.55 -4.34
N HIS A 313 -4.77 -12.04 -3.48
CA HIS A 313 -4.61 -13.46 -3.17
C HIS A 313 -4.60 -13.66 -1.66
N TYR A 314 -4.77 -14.91 -1.23
CA TYR A 314 -4.66 -15.29 0.17
C TYR A 314 -3.95 -16.64 0.30
N ASN A 315 -3.02 -16.72 1.24
CA ASN A 315 -2.51 -18.00 1.74
C ASN A 315 -2.15 -17.90 3.24
N GLN A 316 -1.79 -19.04 3.84
CA GLN A 316 -1.49 -19.09 5.27
C GLN A 316 -0.17 -18.40 5.65
N THR A 317 0.79 -18.34 4.73
CA THR A 317 2.12 -17.77 4.97
C THR A 317 2.11 -16.25 4.98
N PHE A 318 1.49 -15.64 3.96
CA PHE A 318 1.48 -14.19 3.77
C PHE A 318 0.16 -13.53 4.18
N GLY A 319 -0.90 -14.33 4.43
CA GLY A 319 -2.26 -13.80 4.62
C GLY A 319 -2.82 -13.29 3.30
N SER A 320 -3.54 -12.15 3.34
CA SER A 320 -3.94 -11.44 2.13
C SER A 320 -2.74 -10.70 1.56
N TYR A 321 -2.49 -10.88 0.26
CA TYR A 321 -1.41 -10.21 -0.45
C TYR A 321 -1.83 -9.85 -1.88
N GLU A 322 -1.06 -9.00 -2.52
CA GLU A 322 -1.31 -8.54 -3.88
C GLU A 322 -0.20 -8.99 -4.83
N TRP A 323 -0.62 -9.22 -6.08
CA TRP A 323 0.26 -9.35 -7.22
C TRP A 323 -0.09 -8.29 -8.25
N HIS A 324 0.92 -7.53 -8.71
CA HIS A 324 0.74 -6.46 -9.67
C HIS A 324 1.35 -6.80 -11.02
N GLN A 325 0.68 -6.40 -12.07
CA GLN A 325 1.24 -6.20 -13.39
C GLN A 325 1.53 -4.71 -13.52
N LEU A 326 2.73 -4.35 -13.93
CA LEU A 326 3.12 -2.95 -14.02
C LEU A 326 2.78 -2.35 -15.39
N GLY A 327 2.57 -1.05 -15.42
CA GLY A 327 2.65 -0.26 -16.64
C GLY A 327 4.11 -0.06 -17.05
N GLY A 328 4.33 0.37 -18.29
CA GLY A 328 5.66 0.63 -18.81
C GLY A 328 6.10 2.09 -18.66
N PHE A 329 7.28 2.37 -19.19
CA PHE A 329 7.83 3.74 -19.29
C PHE A 329 7.80 4.30 -20.70
N HIS A 330 7.45 3.49 -21.69
CA HIS A 330 7.43 3.89 -23.10
C HIS A 330 6.23 4.79 -23.42
N TYR A 331 6.27 5.44 -24.59
CA TYR A 331 5.12 6.18 -25.09
C TYR A 331 3.91 5.28 -25.28
N ARG A 332 2.73 5.75 -24.86
CA ARG A 332 1.47 4.99 -24.95
C ARG A 332 0.92 4.85 -26.37
N ASP A 333 1.37 5.71 -27.26
CA ASP A 333 0.97 5.80 -28.67
C ASP A 333 2.05 5.29 -29.63
N ALA A 334 2.90 4.39 -29.17
CA ALA A 334 3.88 3.74 -30.03
C ALA A 334 3.20 3.05 -31.22
N SER A 335 3.79 3.19 -32.41
CA SER A 335 3.16 2.78 -33.69
C SER A 335 2.83 1.29 -33.80
N TYR A 336 3.54 0.46 -33.03
CA TYR A 336 3.32 -0.99 -32.98
C TYR A 336 2.26 -1.41 -31.93
N ALA A 337 1.72 -0.45 -31.20
CA ALA A 337 0.72 -0.67 -30.15
C ALA A 337 -0.70 -0.32 -30.59
N ASP A 338 -0.96 -0.28 -31.90
CA ASP A 338 -2.24 0.15 -32.46
C ASP A 338 -3.41 -0.68 -31.85
N GLY A 339 -4.32 0.00 -31.16
CA GLY A 339 -5.42 -0.63 -30.45
C GLY A 339 -5.13 -1.17 -29.05
N GLU A 340 -3.89 -1.14 -28.56
CA GLU A 340 -3.55 -1.57 -27.20
C GLU A 340 -3.77 -0.45 -26.17
N ILE A 341 -4.37 -0.80 -25.03
CA ILE A 341 -4.55 0.14 -23.92
C ILE A 341 -3.38 -0.02 -22.95
N TRP A 342 -2.31 0.75 -23.17
CA TRP A 342 -1.14 0.77 -22.29
C TRP A 342 -1.28 1.80 -21.18
N SER A 343 -0.62 1.55 -20.07
CA SER A 343 -0.52 2.47 -18.94
C SER A 343 0.94 2.75 -18.59
N ASN A 344 1.23 3.96 -18.12
CA ASN A 344 2.54 4.33 -17.64
C ASN A 344 2.54 4.40 -16.10
N GLY A 345 3.64 4.01 -15.50
CA GLY A 345 3.81 4.11 -14.06
C GLY A 345 4.88 3.19 -13.52
N PHE A 346 5.08 3.30 -12.23
CA PHE A 346 6.06 2.52 -11.49
C PHE A 346 5.54 2.18 -10.09
N MET A 347 6.24 1.30 -9.40
CA MET A 347 5.86 0.84 -8.06
C MET A 347 6.84 1.32 -7.01
N ILE A 348 6.31 1.70 -5.85
CA ILE A 348 7.06 1.88 -4.61
C ILE A 348 6.65 0.75 -3.67
N ALA A 349 7.61 -0.07 -3.24
CA ALA A 349 7.38 -1.12 -2.28
C ALA A 349 7.99 -0.73 -0.93
N HIS A 350 7.14 -0.69 0.11
CA HIS A 350 7.55 -0.43 1.48
C HIS A 350 7.55 -1.75 2.26
N VAL A 351 8.72 -2.17 2.69
CA VAL A 351 8.95 -3.49 3.30
C VAL A 351 9.22 -3.36 4.78
N ASP A 352 8.45 -4.08 5.60
CA ASP A 352 8.82 -4.37 6.99
C ASP A 352 9.65 -5.65 7.05
N THR A 353 10.95 -5.52 7.24
CA THR A 353 11.87 -6.66 7.25
C THR A 353 11.68 -7.59 8.44
N GLN A 354 11.02 -7.15 9.51
CA GLN A 354 10.71 -7.98 10.69
C GLN A 354 9.51 -8.89 10.43
N THR A 355 8.43 -8.34 9.89
CA THR A 355 7.20 -9.09 9.63
C THR A 355 7.15 -9.70 8.25
N LYS A 356 8.11 -9.37 7.38
CA LYS A 356 8.16 -9.77 5.97
C LYS A 356 6.90 -9.35 5.18
N LYS A 357 6.29 -8.24 5.58
CA LYS A 357 5.13 -7.67 4.90
C LYS A 357 5.54 -6.50 4.03
N THR A 358 4.87 -6.39 2.89
CA THR A 358 5.08 -5.32 1.92
C THR A 358 3.78 -4.59 1.64
N VAL A 359 3.86 -3.27 1.57
CA VAL A 359 2.80 -2.41 1.06
C VAL A 359 3.26 -1.85 -0.28
N PHE A 360 2.42 -1.96 -1.30
CA PHE A 360 2.68 -1.49 -2.64
C PHE A 360 1.93 -0.18 -2.91
N GLU A 361 2.63 0.80 -3.44
CA GLU A 361 2.09 2.08 -3.91
C GLU A 361 2.38 2.20 -5.41
N TYR A 362 1.36 2.02 -6.26
CA TYR A 362 1.52 2.23 -7.70
C TYR A 362 1.33 3.70 -8.04
N VAL A 363 2.32 4.26 -8.71
CA VAL A 363 2.28 5.63 -9.24
C VAL A 363 1.76 5.58 -10.66
N ASP A 364 0.45 5.83 -10.85
CA ASP A 364 -0.18 5.91 -12.17
C ASP A 364 0.16 7.27 -12.82
N ILE A 365 0.78 7.23 -13.99
CA ILE A 365 1.26 8.41 -14.71
C ILE A 365 0.46 8.58 -15.99
N LYS A 366 -0.23 9.72 -16.09
CA LYS A 366 -0.91 10.18 -17.31
C LYS A 366 -0.19 11.43 -17.83
N ASP A 367 -0.93 12.47 -18.18
CA ASP A 367 -0.33 13.78 -18.47
C ASP A 367 0.01 14.56 -17.18
N PHE A 368 -0.44 14.02 -16.06
CA PHE A 368 -0.08 14.44 -14.71
C PHE A 368 -0.07 13.24 -13.77
N CYS A 369 0.58 13.38 -12.63
CA CYS A 369 0.50 12.43 -11.53
C CYS A 369 0.75 13.10 -10.19
N CYS A 370 0.48 12.35 -9.11
CA CYS A 370 0.90 12.72 -7.75
C CYS A 370 1.72 11.57 -7.18
N CYS A 371 2.88 11.87 -6.65
CA CYS A 371 3.74 10.90 -5.98
C CYS A 371 4.33 11.50 -4.71
N GLY A 372 4.10 10.84 -3.57
CA GLY A 372 4.61 11.31 -2.27
C GLY A 372 4.20 12.76 -1.97
N GLY A 373 2.95 13.15 -2.26
CA GLY A 373 2.41 14.48 -2.04
C GLY A 373 2.89 15.57 -3.01
N LYS A 374 3.74 15.23 -3.99
CA LYS A 374 4.16 16.16 -5.04
C LYS A 374 3.39 15.92 -6.33
N TYR A 375 2.89 17.00 -6.93
CA TYR A 375 2.20 16.97 -8.22
C TYR A 375 3.18 17.24 -9.35
N TYR A 376 3.03 16.48 -10.44
CA TYR A 376 3.80 16.60 -11.66
C TYR A 376 2.87 16.78 -12.83
N THR A 377 3.25 17.62 -13.76
CA THR A 377 2.55 17.80 -15.03
C THR A 377 3.55 17.68 -16.18
N ARG A 378 3.08 17.14 -17.30
CA ARG A 378 3.88 17.02 -18.52
C ARG A 378 4.20 18.42 -19.07
N GLY A 379 5.47 18.68 -19.30
CA GLY A 379 5.93 19.96 -19.87
C GLY A 379 5.74 20.02 -21.41
N ARG A 380 5.72 21.23 -21.98
CA ARG A 380 5.60 21.41 -23.44
C ARG A 380 6.72 20.73 -24.21
N ALA A 381 7.95 20.74 -23.69
CA ALA A 381 9.09 20.07 -24.30
C ALA A 381 8.88 18.53 -24.33
N GLU A 382 8.32 17.95 -23.28
CA GLU A 382 8.03 16.52 -23.19
C GLU A 382 6.92 16.11 -24.15
N HIS A 383 5.91 16.97 -24.41
CA HIS A 383 4.93 16.77 -25.49
C HIS A 383 5.56 16.79 -26.87
N ASN A 384 6.56 17.65 -27.10
CA ASN A 384 7.22 17.75 -28.39
C ASN A 384 8.17 16.57 -28.65
N ILE A 385 8.72 15.96 -27.61
CA ILE A 385 9.55 14.74 -27.73
C ILE A 385 8.62 13.55 -27.97
N ALA A 386 7.46 13.46 -27.29
CA ALA A 386 6.38 12.53 -27.59
C ALA A 386 5.84 12.68 -29.04
N GLY A 387 6.05 13.82 -29.63
CA GLY A 387 5.80 14.09 -31.04
C GLY A 387 6.92 13.62 -31.96
N TYR A 388 7.59 12.50 -31.69
CA TYR A 388 8.29 11.74 -32.70
C TYR A 388 7.21 11.35 -33.71
N LYS A 389 6.99 12.29 -34.64
CA LYS A 389 5.96 12.18 -35.61
C LYS A 389 6.24 10.90 -36.39
N HIS A 390 5.43 9.91 -36.13
CA HIS A 390 5.21 8.90 -37.15
C HIS A 390 4.83 9.67 -38.42
N LYS A 391 5.82 9.94 -39.26
CA LYS A 391 5.54 10.38 -40.60
C LYS A 391 4.66 9.29 -41.20
N LYS A 392 3.37 9.62 -41.35
CA LYS A 392 2.45 8.85 -42.16
C LYS A 392 2.99 8.71 -43.55
#